data_d1e78e8fa3b1e30ab6e4dc2c22490437
#
_entry.id   d1e78e8fa3b1e30ab6e4dc2c22490437
#
_cell.length_a   1.000
_cell.length_b   1.000
_cell.length_c   1.000
_cell.angle_alpha   90.00
_cell.angle_beta   90.00
_cell.angle_gamma   90.00
#
_symmetry.space_group_name_H-M   'P 1'
#
loop_
_entity.id
_entity.type
_entity.pdbx_description
1 polymer ?
#
loop_
_entity_poly.entity_id
_entity_poly.type
_entity_poly.pdbx_seq_one_letter_code
_entity_poly.pdbx_strand_id
1 'polypeptide(L)'
;IEQEFVRRENWAKMPAEIKRVADGRKIWVIKCPATEGEAKFFWGDYYYAVALQKYLERQNIYAIIDNRQDWGCDEDADVVLVLRGKYFYHPDRRNEKCLYIMWNISHPDMISKAEYELYDVVCVGSRHMAEELKDKISVPVVPLLQCTDTEIFCPEGETKKQYNGQYIFIGSTRGVMRDCVYWAAEAGVPLHVWGSGWYEMMPEHKEVVDGTFMPNEKLPALYRSAKVTLNDHWKDMLDNQIINNRIFDALACGLPVISDGCEEMKEIFPDAVLYYDTKEEFDACIQKVENDYESVKAKAMEQYEMIKKEYSFERRVEELLEIAEKYKK
;
A
#
# COMPACT_ATOMS: atom_id res chain seq x y z
N ILE A 1 -14.19 9.27 -13.95
CA ILE A 1 -13.17 9.30 -12.87
C ILE A 1 -11.77 9.43 -13.51
N GLU A 2 -11.39 8.56 -14.43
CA GLU A 2 -10.08 8.56 -15.10
C GLU A 2 -9.80 9.85 -15.87
N GLN A 3 -10.78 10.37 -16.63
CA GLN A 3 -10.65 11.64 -17.33
C GLN A 3 -10.49 12.84 -16.37
N GLU A 4 -11.06 12.78 -15.20
CA GLU A 4 -10.93 13.82 -14.18
C GLU A 4 -9.54 13.81 -13.54
N PHE A 5 -8.97 12.64 -13.25
CA PHE A 5 -7.61 12.51 -12.73
C PHE A 5 -6.54 12.98 -13.73
N VAL A 6 -6.63 12.54 -14.98
CA VAL A 6 -5.74 13.03 -16.06
C VAL A 6 -5.83 14.54 -16.21
N ARG A 7 -7.02 15.11 -16.12
CA ARG A 7 -7.23 16.55 -16.19
C ARG A 7 -6.58 17.30 -15.02
N ARG A 8 -6.66 16.74 -13.80
CA ARG A 8 -6.01 17.31 -12.61
C ARG A 8 -4.49 17.22 -12.67
N GLU A 9 -3.94 16.12 -13.12
CA GLU A 9 -2.50 15.96 -13.34
C GLU A 9 -1.96 16.98 -14.36
N ASN A 10 -2.70 17.23 -15.43
CA ASN A 10 -2.34 18.25 -16.40
C ASN A 10 -2.39 19.66 -15.82
N TRP A 11 -3.32 19.94 -14.90
CA TRP A 11 -3.39 21.23 -14.22
C TRP A 11 -2.30 21.42 -13.17
N ALA A 12 -1.80 20.35 -12.58
CA ALA A 12 -0.68 20.38 -11.65
C ALA A 12 0.58 21.05 -12.23
N LYS A 13 0.70 21.05 -13.57
CA LYS A 13 1.81 21.69 -14.31
C LYS A 13 1.56 23.17 -14.66
N MET A 14 0.39 23.72 -14.30
CA MET A 14 -0.03 25.10 -14.62
C MET A 14 -0.46 25.83 -13.33
N PRO A 15 0.47 26.49 -12.61
CA PRO A 15 0.20 27.08 -11.28
C PRO A 15 -1.03 28.00 -11.22
N ALA A 16 -1.24 28.84 -12.24
CA ALA A 16 -2.40 29.73 -12.31
C ALA A 16 -3.74 28.96 -12.35
N GLU A 17 -3.78 27.82 -13.04
CA GLU A 17 -4.97 26.96 -13.11
C GLU A 17 -5.19 26.20 -11.80
N ILE A 18 -4.13 25.81 -11.10
CA ILE A 18 -4.22 25.14 -9.78
C ILE A 18 -4.96 26.07 -8.81
N LYS A 19 -4.53 27.33 -8.68
CA LYS A 19 -5.18 28.32 -7.81
C LYS A 19 -6.63 28.57 -8.18
N ARG A 20 -6.92 28.72 -9.47
CA ARG A 20 -8.28 28.93 -9.95
C ARG A 20 -9.21 27.77 -9.60
N VAL A 21 -8.73 26.52 -9.74
CA VAL A 21 -9.53 25.31 -9.46
C VAL A 21 -9.61 25.03 -7.97
N ALA A 22 -8.57 25.33 -7.22
CA ALA A 22 -8.58 25.19 -5.75
C ALA A 22 -9.65 26.06 -5.10
N ASP A 23 -9.94 27.23 -5.70
CA ASP A 23 -11.03 28.13 -5.26
C ASP A 23 -11.00 28.44 -3.75
N GLY A 24 -9.82 28.80 -3.24
CA GLY A 24 -9.58 29.10 -1.83
C GLY A 24 -9.43 27.90 -0.89
N ARG A 25 -9.55 26.65 -1.40
CA ARG A 25 -9.22 25.46 -0.62
C ARG A 25 -7.73 25.34 -0.38
N LYS A 26 -7.33 24.67 0.70
CA LYS A 26 -5.94 24.26 0.90
C LYS A 26 -5.50 23.33 -0.23
N ILE A 27 -4.26 23.50 -0.68
CA ILE A 27 -3.67 22.73 -1.77
C ILE A 27 -2.68 21.71 -1.18
N TRP A 28 -2.96 20.44 -1.40
CA TRP A 28 -2.05 19.34 -1.08
C TRP A 28 -1.52 18.71 -2.36
N VAL A 29 -0.21 18.48 -2.41
CA VAL A 29 0.44 17.78 -3.51
C VAL A 29 0.96 16.45 -3.01
N ILE A 30 0.48 15.37 -3.62
CA ILE A 30 0.89 14.00 -3.32
C ILE A 30 1.98 13.62 -4.33
N LYS A 31 3.23 13.54 -3.88
CA LYS A 31 4.35 13.06 -4.72
C LYS A 31 4.26 11.55 -4.83
N CYS A 32 3.79 11.10 -5.99
CA CYS A 32 3.58 9.68 -6.28
C CYS A 32 4.81 9.12 -7.03
N PRO A 33 5.39 7.98 -6.57
CA PRO A 33 6.54 7.37 -7.24
C PRO A 33 6.21 6.70 -8.58
N ALA A 34 4.92 6.54 -8.92
CA ALA A 34 4.50 6.02 -10.22
C ALA A 34 4.91 6.97 -11.35
N THR A 35 5.16 6.39 -12.52
CA THR A 35 5.47 7.15 -13.74
C THR A 35 4.22 7.82 -14.30
N GLU A 36 4.40 8.78 -15.20
CA GLU A 36 3.28 9.36 -15.94
C GLU A 36 2.74 8.45 -17.05
N GLY A 37 1.63 8.86 -17.64
CA GLY A 37 0.97 8.15 -18.73
C GLY A 37 0.34 6.83 -18.30
N GLU A 38 0.12 5.93 -19.23
CA GLU A 38 -0.54 4.64 -18.97
C GLU A 38 0.27 3.71 -18.05
N ALA A 39 1.59 3.89 -17.99
CA ALA A 39 2.46 3.06 -17.15
C ALA A 39 2.15 3.18 -15.65
N LYS A 40 1.53 4.27 -15.20
CA LYS A 40 1.12 4.45 -13.79
C LYS A 40 0.12 3.39 -13.32
N PHE A 41 -0.73 2.89 -14.21
CA PHE A 41 -1.75 1.88 -13.87
C PHE A 41 -1.16 0.52 -13.46
N PHE A 42 0.14 0.30 -13.70
CA PHE A 42 0.86 -0.88 -13.24
C PHE A 42 1.49 -0.70 -11.84
N TRP A 43 1.31 0.47 -11.21
CA TRP A 43 1.91 0.82 -9.91
C TRP A 43 0.85 0.86 -8.80
N GLY A 44 1.05 0.08 -7.75
CA GLY A 44 0.20 0.13 -6.56
C GLY A 44 0.17 1.51 -5.91
N ASP A 45 1.33 2.20 -5.90
CA ASP A 45 1.46 3.56 -5.34
C ASP A 45 0.54 4.59 -6.01
N TYR A 46 0.22 4.42 -7.30
CA TYR A 46 -0.73 5.28 -8.00
C TYR A 46 -2.15 5.15 -7.41
N TYR A 47 -2.62 3.92 -7.22
CA TYR A 47 -3.94 3.69 -6.62
C TYR A 47 -3.99 4.11 -5.15
N TYR A 48 -2.85 3.99 -4.46
CA TYR A 48 -2.69 4.52 -3.11
C TYR A 48 -2.84 6.05 -3.08
N ALA A 49 -2.19 6.76 -4.01
CA ALA A 49 -2.33 8.21 -4.18
C ALA A 49 -3.76 8.62 -4.58
N VAL A 50 -4.43 7.85 -5.45
CA VAL A 50 -5.83 8.07 -5.85
C VAL A 50 -6.77 7.96 -4.65
N ALA A 51 -6.59 6.97 -3.80
CA ALA A 51 -7.37 6.82 -2.58
C ALA A 51 -7.13 8.01 -1.62
N LEU A 52 -5.88 8.40 -1.39
CA LEU A 52 -5.57 9.60 -0.58
C LEU A 52 -6.23 10.84 -1.15
N GLN A 53 -6.15 11.09 -2.46
CA GLN A 53 -6.79 12.22 -3.12
C GLN A 53 -8.30 12.23 -2.85
N LYS A 54 -8.98 11.09 -3.04
CA LYS A 54 -10.42 10.92 -2.80
C LYS A 54 -10.82 11.36 -1.39
N TYR A 55 -10.10 10.91 -0.37
CA TYR A 55 -10.44 11.21 1.02
C TYR A 55 -10.01 12.62 1.46
N LEU A 56 -8.90 13.15 0.94
CA LEU A 56 -8.53 14.56 1.14
C LEU A 56 -9.56 15.52 0.55
N GLU A 57 -10.10 15.23 -0.63
CA GLU A 57 -11.13 16.06 -1.25
C GLU A 57 -12.44 16.05 -0.48
N ARG A 58 -12.79 14.96 0.19
CA ARG A 58 -13.92 14.91 1.11
C ARG A 58 -13.75 15.85 2.32
N GLN A 59 -12.50 16.16 2.66
CA GLN A 59 -12.15 17.13 3.71
C GLN A 59 -11.98 18.57 3.17
N ASN A 60 -12.52 18.85 1.98
CA ASN A 60 -12.42 20.14 1.31
C ASN A 60 -10.98 20.60 1.00
N ILE A 61 -10.08 19.64 0.80
CA ILE A 61 -8.71 19.87 0.37
C ILE A 61 -8.64 19.69 -1.16
N TYR A 62 -8.01 20.62 -1.87
CA TYR A 62 -7.68 20.39 -3.27
C TYR A 62 -6.40 19.53 -3.36
N ALA A 63 -6.54 18.26 -3.69
CA ALA A 63 -5.44 17.32 -3.73
C ALA A 63 -4.98 17.04 -5.16
N ILE A 64 -3.69 17.13 -5.40
CA ILE A 64 -3.04 16.90 -6.70
C ILE A 64 -2.14 15.68 -6.59
N ILE A 65 -2.27 14.75 -7.54
CA ILE A 65 -1.31 13.64 -7.69
C ILE A 65 -0.24 14.11 -8.68
N ASP A 66 1.00 14.22 -8.20
CA ASP A 66 2.16 14.61 -8.98
C ASP A 66 3.06 13.40 -9.19
N ASN A 67 3.05 12.88 -10.42
CA ASN A 67 3.78 11.66 -10.76
C ASN A 67 5.27 11.94 -11.01
N ARG A 68 6.11 10.95 -10.79
CA ARG A 68 7.57 11.04 -10.64
C ARG A 68 8.34 11.74 -11.76
N GLN A 69 7.89 11.68 -13.00
CA GLN A 69 8.70 12.17 -14.14
C GLN A 69 8.86 13.69 -14.15
N ASP A 70 7.88 14.42 -13.62
CA ASP A 70 7.85 15.89 -13.66
C ASP A 70 7.49 16.52 -12.30
N TRP A 71 7.95 15.96 -11.20
CA TRP A 71 7.70 16.53 -9.89
C TRP A 71 8.01 18.02 -9.83
N GLY A 72 7.02 18.89 -9.64
CA GLY A 72 7.21 20.33 -9.73
C GLY A 72 6.05 21.21 -9.30
N CYS A 73 5.05 20.71 -8.59
CA CYS A 73 3.84 21.47 -8.24
C CYS A 73 3.87 22.11 -6.84
N ASP A 74 5.05 22.30 -6.25
CA ASP A 74 5.22 22.72 -4.85
C ASP A 74 4.95 24.21 -4.61
N GLU A 75 5.04 25.06 -5.65
CA GLU A 75 5.08 26.52 -5.52
C GLU A 75 3.88 27.09 -4.75
N ASP A 76 2.69 26.52 -4.96
CA ASP A 76 1.45 26.97 -4.35
C ASP A 76 0.87 25.97 -3.34
N ALA A 77 1.62 24.94 -2.99
CA ALA A 77 1.15 23.92 -2.06
C ALA A 77 1.19 24.42 -0.61
N ASP A 78 0.14 24.11 0.15
CA ASP A 78 0.15 24.23 1.61
C ASP A 78 0.88 23.04 2.23
N VAL A 79 0.70 21.84 1.64
CA VAL A 79 1.34 20.61 2.08
C VAL A 79 1.81 19.81 0.87
N VAL A 80 3.04 19.32 0.93
CA VAL A 80 3.57 18.29 0.04
C VAL A 80 3.73 16.98 0.81
N LEU A 81 2.92 15.99 0.45
CA LEU A 81 2.97 14.64 1.00
C LEU A 81 3.74 13.74 0.03
N VAL A 82 4.88 13.23 0.46
CA VAL A 82 5.73 12.35 -0.34
C VAL A 82 5.50 10.90 0.03
N LEU A 83 4.94 10.11 -0.89
CA LEU A 83 4.85 8.65 -0.75
C LEU A 83 6.25 8.06 -1.03
N ARG A 84 7.05 7.93 0.02
CA ARG A 84 8.43 7.47 -0.08
C ARG A 84 8.50 5.94 -0.03
N GLY A 85 8.62 5.36 -1.21
CA GLY A 85 8.96 3.97 -1.41
C GLY A 85 10.37 3.86 -2.01
N LYS A 86 10.46 3.54 -3.32
CA LYS A 86 11.74 3.33 -4.02
C LYS A 86 12.47 4.62 -4.43
N TYR A 87 11.76 5.73 -4.64
CA TYR A 87 12.33 6.91 -5.28
C TYR A 87 12.45 8.08 -4.34
N PHE A 88 13.63 8.73 -4.39
CA PHE A 88 13.95 9.94 -3.66
C PHE A 88 13.26 11.16 -4.28
N TYR A 89 12.74 12.06 -3.43
CA TYR A 89 12.24 13.37 -3.78
C TYR A 89 12.95 14.43 -2.93
N HIS A 90 13.45 15.49 -3.57
CA HIS A 90 14.10 16.60 -2.89
C HIS A 90 13.08 17.75 -2.69
N PRO A 91 12.70 18.09 -1.44
CA PRO A 91 11.78 19.18 -1.16
C PRO A 91 12.23 20.53 -1.75
N ASP A 92 11.34 21.20 -2.47
CA ASP A 92 11.57 22.54 -2.98
C ASP A 92 11.27 23.58 -1.91
N ARG A 93 12.31 24.07 -1.25
CA ARG A 93 12.20 25.01 -0.13
C ARG A 93 11.94 26.48 -0.54
N ARG A 94 11.69 26.77 -1.82
CA ARG A 94 11.32 28.12 -2.26
C ARG A 94 9.97 28.59 -1.68
N ASN A 95 9.03 27.67 -1.47
CA ASN A 95 7.81 27.94 -0.74
C ASN A 95 8.02 27.69 0.76
N GLU A 96 8.42 28.73 1.49
CA GLU A 96 8.73 28.65 2.94
C GLU A 96 7.52 28.28 3.80
N LYS A 97 6.29 28.51 3.30
CA LYS A 97 5.04 28.20 4.02
C LYS A 97 4.59 26.75 3.82
N CYS A 98 5.13 26.06 2.82
CA CYS A 98 4.78 24.69 2.53
C CYS A 98 5.30 23.75 3.62
N LEU A 99 4.44 22.87 4.10
CA LEU A 99 4.80 21.78 4.98
C LEU A 99 5.16 20.54 4.16
N TYR A 100 6.37 20.04 4.31
CA TYR A 100 6.83 18.83 3.64
C TYR A 100 6.76 17.62 4.57
N ILE A 101 5.87 16.69 4.27
CA ILE A 101 5.68 15.44 5.00
C ILE A 101 6.21 14.29 4.15
N MET A 102 7.19 13.52 4.68
CA MET A 102 7.52 12.23 4.11
C MET A 102 6.63 11.17 4.73
N TRP A 103 6.02 10.29 3.93
CA TRP A 103 5.45 9.03 4.40
C TRP A 103 6.25 7.87 3.82
N ASN A 104 7.11 7.29 4.65
CA ASN A 104 7.87 6.12 4.27
C ASN A 104 6.98 4.88 4.33
N ILE A 105 6.51 4.46 3.16
CA ILE A 105 5.60 3.32 2.99
C ILE A 105 6.32 2.01 2.67
N SER A 106 7.55 2.06 2.18
CA SER A 106 8.36 0.88 1.86
C SER A 106 9.84 1.26 1.67
N HIS A 107 10.72 0.25 1.56
CA HIS A 107 12.16 0.41 1.32
C HIS A 107 12.88 1.37 2.29
N PRO A 108 12.73 1.18 3.61
CA PRO A 108 13.37 2.05 4.60
C PRO A 108 14.88 2.01 4.56
N ASP A 109 15.50 0.92 4.13
CA ASP A 109 16.96 0.77 3.97
C ASP A 109 17.55 1.64 2.84
N MET A 110 16.71 2.13 1.92
CA MET A 110 17.10 3.05 0.86
C MET A 110 17.09 4.53 1.29
N ILE A 111 16.76 4.83 2.56
CA ILE A 111 16.60 6.20 3.04
C ILE A 111 17.70 6.53 4.04
N SER A 112 18.52 7.51 3.69
CA SER A 112 19.59 7.98 4.59
C SER A 112 19.02 8.91 5.69
N LYS A 113 19.76 9.03 6.80
CA LYS A 113 19.47 10.04 7.82
C LYS A 113 19.34 11.44 7.23
N ALA A 114 20.25 11.83 6.33
CA ALA A 114 20.24 13.14 5.68
C ALA A 114 18.99 13.35 4.81
N GLU A 115 18.44 12.30 4.21
CA GLU A 115 17.19 12.39 3.45
C GLU A 115 15.99 12.64 4.37
N TYR A 116 15.88 11.93 5.49
CA TYR A 116 14.81 12.19 6.48
C TYR A 116 14.84 13.63 6.97
N GLU A 117 16.03 14.20 7.22
CA GLU A 117 16.20 15.57 7.72
C GLU A 117 15.89 16.68 6.69
N LEU A 118 15.57 16.33 5.43
CA LEU A 118 15.06 17.27 4.44
C LEU A 118 13.58 17.63 4.65
N TYR A 119 12.84 16.87 5.42
CA TYR A 119 11.41 17.06 5.63
C TYR A 119 11.10 17.78 6.94
N ASP A 120 9.88 18.30 7.05
CA ASP A 120 9.43 18.95 8.29
C ASP A 120 8.86 17.91 9.27
N VAL A 121 8.29 16.82 8.73
CA VAL A 121 7.78 15.67 9.48
C VAL A 121 8.02 14.39 8.69
N VAL A 122 8.41 13.35 9.38
CA VAL A 122 8.58 12.00 8.83
C VAL A 122 7.53 11.07 9.41
N CYS A 123 6.65 10.56 8.56
CA CYS A 123 5.74 9.47 8.90
C CYS A 123 6.34 8.15 8.43
N VAL A 124 6.26 7.10 9.25
CA VAL A 124 6.77 5.77 8.92
C VAL A 124 5.71 4.70 9.13
N GLY A 125 5.72 3.68 8.28
CA GLY A 125 4.71 2.62 8.23
C GLY A 125 4.75 1.61 9.38
N SER A 126 5.42 1.93 10.50
CA SER A 126 5.58 1.05 11.66
C SER A 126 5.75 1.87 12.94
N ARG A 127 5.13 1.42 14.04
CA ARG A 127 5.33 2.01 15.38
C ARG A 127 6.72 1.72 15.90
N HIS A 128 7.20 0.50 15.70
CA HIS A 128 8.55 0.08 16.10
C HIS A 128 9.63 0.93 15.41
N MET A 129 9.55 1.06 14.09
CA MET A 129 10.47 1.90 13.33
C MET A 129 10.41 3.37 13.76
N ALA A 130 9.20 3.88 14.08
CA ALA A 130 9.05 5.25 14.57
C ALA A 130 9.81 5.48 15.88
N GLU A 131 9.70 4.56 16.84
CA GLU A 131 10.43 4.66 18.11
C GLU A 131 11.95 4.64 17.91
N GLU A 132 12.45 3.75 17.05
CA GLU A 132 13.88 3.68 16.75
C GLU A 132 14.40 4.92 16.02
N LEU A 133 13.60 5.48 15.11
CA LEU A 133 14.02 6.59 14.26
C LEU A 133 14.04 7.92 15.02
N LYS A 134 13.16 8.11 16.01
CA LYS A 134 13.12 9.31 16.88
C LYS A 134 14.46 9.65 17.50
N ASP A 135 15.24 8.64 17.88
CA ASP A 135 16.55 8.84 18.52
C ASP A 135 17.68 9.07 17.49
N LYS A 136 17.41 8.84 16.21
CA LYS A 136 18.41 8.87 15.14
C LYS A 136 18.37 10.16 14.31
N ILE A 137 17.23 10.85 14.23
CA ILE A 137 17.04 12.08 13.41
C ILE A 137 16.50 13.23 14.25
N SER A 138 16.67 14.47 13.76
CA SER A 138 16.28 15.68 14.48
C SER A 138 14.86 16.15 14.18
N VAL A 139 14.24 15.63 13.12
CA VAL A 139 12.87 16.00 12.71
C VAL A 139 11.83 15.11 13.41
N PRO A 140 10.60 15.62 13.63
CA PRO A 140 9.52 14.83 14.21
C PRO A 140 9.26 13.54 13.43
N VAL A 141 9.14 12.41 14.17
CA VAL A 141 8.77 11.13 13.61
C VAL A 141 7.42 10.70 14.16
N VAL A 142 6.52 10.29 13.27
CA VAL A 142 5.15 9.86 13.60
C VAL A 142 4.88 8.49 12.97
N PRO A 143 4.41 7.49 13.74
CA PRO A 143 3.96 6.24 13.14
C PRO A 143 2.69 6.48 12.34
N LEU A 144 2.68 6.02 11.09
CA LEU A 144 1.54 6.10 10.18
C LEU A 144 1.52 4.83 9.32
N LEU A 145 0.82 3.80 9.80
CA LEU A 145 0.80 2.50 9.14
C LEU A 145 0.09 2.59 7.79
N GLN A 146 0.40 1.63 6.91
CA GLN A 146 -0.35 1.47 5.67
C GLN A 146 -1.83 1.16 5.95
N CYS A 147 -2.65 1.24 4.92
CA CYS A 147 -4.09 1.16 5.05
C CYS A 147 -4.74 0.70 3.73
N THR A 148 -6.07 0.58 3.73
CA THR A 148 -6.85 0.18 2.56
C THR A 148 -8.05 1.11 2.33
N ASP A 149 -8.60 1.10 1.12
CA ASP A 149 -9.87 1.75 0.79
C ASP A 149 -11.03 0.80 1.08
N THR A 150 -11.63 0.91 2.26
CA THR A 150 -12.70 0.03 2.73
C THR A 150 -14.05 0.23 2.01
N GLU A 151 -14.17 1.20 1.12
CA GLU A 151 -15.32 1.29 0.20
C GLU A 151 -15.14 0.40 -1.03
N ILE A 152 -13.89 0.04 -1.35
CA ILE A 152 -13.52 -0.82 -2.47
C ILE A 152 -13.25 -2.24 -1.98
N PHE A 153 -12.38 -2.36 -0.97
CA PHE A 153 -12.04 -3.61 -0.30
C PHE A 153 -12.94 -3.81 0.91
N CYS A 154 -14.02 -4.55 0.71
CA CYS A 154 -15.04 -4.85 1.71
C CYS A 154 -15.61 -6.27 1.46
N PRO A 155 -16.27 -6.88 2.45
CA PRO A 155 -16.78 -8.25 2.30
C PRO A 155 -17.89 -8.37 1.26
N GLU A 156 -18.66 -7.32 1.05
CA GLU A 156 -19.80 -7.30 0.13
C GLU A 156 -19.37 -6.88 -1.28
N GLY A 157 -20.05 -7.42 -2.30
CA GLY A 157 -19.88 -7.02 -3.69
C GLY A 157 -19.72 -8.18 -4.67
N GLU A 158 -19.23 -7.85 -5.86
CA GLU A 158 -19.05 -8.83 -6.93
C GLU A 158 -18.06 -9.92 -6.55
N THR A 159 -18.36 -11.16 -6.98
CA THR A 159 -17.47 -12.32 -6.87
C THR A 159 -17.22 -12.97 -8.24
N LYS A 160 -16.16 -13.72 -8.37
CA LYS A 160 -15.75 -14.45 -9.59
C LYS A 160 -15.69 -15.95 -9.30
N LYS A 161 -16.75 -16.69 -9.63
CA LYS A 161 -16.92 -18.12 -9.30
C LYS A 161 -15.73 -18.99 -9.69
N GLN A 162 -15.01 -18.64 -10.74
CA GLN A 162 -13.83 -19.38 -11.22
C GLN A 162 -12.67 -19.41 -10.22
N TYR A 163 -12.64 -18.49 -9.27
CA TYR A 163 -11.60 -18.43 -8.23
C TYR A 163 -12.05 -18.99 -6.88
N ASN A 164 -13.27 -19.53 -6.81
CA ASN A 164 -13.72 -20.17 -5.58
C ASN A 164 -12.86 -21.39 -5.28
N GLY A 165 -12.36 -21.48 -4.04
CA GLY A 165 -11.48 -22.55 -3.62
C GLY A 165 -10.02 -22.40 -4.07
N GLN A 166 -9.67 -21.31 -4.76
CA GLN A 166 -8.33 -21.09 -5.31
C GLN A 166 -7.43 -20.31 -4.34
N TYR A 167 -6.14 -20.64 -4.38
CA TYR A 167 -5.07 -19.83 -3.77
C TYR A 167 -4.63 -18.79 -4.79
N ILE A 168 -4.33 -17.59 -4.33
CA ILE A 168 -3.91 -16.50 -5.23
C ILE A 168 -2.65 -15.81 -4.72
N PHE A 169 -1.87 -15.30 -5.67
CA PHE A 169 -0.78 -14.39 -5.38
C PHE A 169 -0.75 -13.26 -6.42
N ILE A 170 -0.72 -12.01 -5.95
CA ILE A 170 -0.63 -10.83 -6.82
C ILE A 170 0.64 -10.06 -6.49
N GLY A 171 1.61 -10.10 -7.39
CA GLY A 171 2.89 -9.42 -7.23
C GLY A 171 3.96 -9.97 -8.17
N SER A 172 4.88 -9.10 -8.60
CA SER A 172 6.01 -9.48 -9.44
C SER A 172 7.08 -10.23 -8.64
N THR A 173 7.95 -10.97 -9.32
CA THR A 173 9.06 -11.71 -8.71
C THR A 173 10.08 -10.80 -8.01
N ARG A 174 10.19 -9.52 -8.41
CA ARG A 174 11.22 -8.60 -7.94
C ARG A 174 12.65 -9.02 -8.31
N GLY A 175 12.80 -9.97 -9.25
CA GLY A 175 14.08 -10.55 -9.65
C GLY A 175 14.63 -11.62 -8.70
N VAL A 176 13.83 -12.04 -7.71
CA VAL A 176 14.17 -13.11 -6.75
C VAL A 176 13.04 -14.11 -6.65
N MET A 177 13.35 -15.37 -6.30
CA MET A 177 12.33 -16.35 -5.97
C MET A 177 11.57 -15.88 -4.72
N ARG A 178 10.25 -16.02 -4.76
CA ARG A 178 9.37 -15.78 -3.62
C ARG A 178 8.89 -17.11 -3.10
N ASP A 179 9.46 -17.51 -1.96
CA ASP A 179 9.34 -18.86 -1.42
C ASP A 179 7.89 -19.31 -1.27
N CYS A 180 7.00 -18.45 -0.78
CA CYS A 180 5.58 -18.79 -0.60
C CYS A 180 4.88 -19.20 -1.91
N VAL A 181 5.26 -18.59 -3.03
CA VAL A 181 4.68 -18.93 -4.34
C VAL A 181 5.24 -20.25 -4.85
N TYR A 182 6.56 -20.41 -4.73
CA TYR A 182 7.23 -21.65 -5.14
C TYR A 182 6.76 -22.85 -4.31
N TRP A 183 6.71 -22.70 -2.98
CA TRP A 183 6.25 -23.77 -2.09
C TRP A 183 4.78 -24.12 -2.30
N ALA A 184 3.92 -23.16 -2.61
CA ALA A 184 2.52 -23.41 -2.92
C ALA A 184 2.37 -24.18 -4.24
N ALA A 185 3.16 -23.85 -5.26
CA ALA A 185 3.19 -24.58 -6.53
C ALA A 185 3.68 -26.02 -6.32
N GLU A 186 4.78 -26.22 -5.58
CA GLU A 186 5.30 -27.54 -5.20
C GLU A 186 4.29 -28.37 -4.37
N ALA A 187 3.52 -27.72 -3.49
CA ALA A 187 2.47 -28.38 -2.71
C ALA A 187 1.26 -28.81 -3.57
N GLY A 188 1.19 -28.37 -4.83
CA GLY A 188 0.12 -28.72 -5.77
C GLY A 188 -1.25 -28.12 -5.39
N VAL A 189 -1.30 -27.03 -4.62
CA VAL A 189 -2.55 -26.32 -4.35
C VAL A 189 -3.06 -25.62 -5.62
N PRO A 190 -4.37 -25.40 -5.78
CA PRO A 190 -4.92 -24.72 -6.94
C PRO A 190 -4.55 -23.23 -6.90
N LEU A 191 -3.33 -22.90 -7.36
CA LEU A 191 -2.70 -21.58 -7.28
C LEU A 191 -2.86 -20.80 -8.58
N HIS A 192 -3.15 -19.50 -8.45
CA HIS A 192 -3.17 -18.51 -9.53
C HIS A 192 -2.25 -17.33 -9.20
N VAL A 193 -1.35 -16.99 -10.10
CA VAL A 193 -0.30 -15.98 -9.91
C VAL A 193 -0.38 -14.90 -10.98
N TRP A 194 -0.37 -13.64 -10.56
CA TRP A 194 -0.25 -12.47 -11.45
C TRP A 194 0.93 -11.61 -11.03
N GLY A 195 1.75 -11.26 -12.01
CA GLY A 195 2.91 -10.40 -11.84
C GLY A 195 3.98 -10.64 -12.90
N SER A 196 4.90 -9.72 -13.07
CA SER A 196 5.98 -9.85 -14.03
C SER A 196 7.09 -10.77 -13.52
N GLY A 197 7.76 -11.46 -14.47
CA GLY A 197 8.96 -12.27 -14.22
C GLY A 197 8.70 -13.72 -13.80
N TRP A 198 7.44 -14.15 -13.63
CA TRP A 198 7.12 -15.50 -13.15
C TRP A 198 7.39 -16.60 -14.19
N TYR A 199 7.12 -16.34 -15.46
CA TYR A 199 7.37 -17.31 -16.53
C TYR A 199 8.85 -17.72 -16.65
N GLU A 200 9.75 -16.78 -16.36
CA GLU A 200 11.19 -16.99 -16.37
C GLU A 200 11.68 -17.57 -15.04
N MET A 201 11.05 -17.19 -13.92
CA MET A 201 11.48 -17.57 -12.58
C MET A 201 11.06 -19.00 -12.22
N MET A 202 9.87 -19.42 -12.69
CA MET A 202 9.29 -20.75 -12.40
C MET A 202 8.91 -21.48 -13.70
N PRO A 203 9.89 -21.83 -14.55
CA PRO A 203 9.62 -22.45 -15.84
C PRO A 203 8.95 -23.83 -15.72
N GLU A 204 9.14 -24.52 -14.58
CA GLU A 204 8.53 -25.80 -14.25
C GLU A 204 7.07 -25.70 -13.77
N HIS A 205 6.60 -24.50 -13.37
CA HIS A 205 5.26 -24.23 -12.84
C HIS A 205 4.54 -23.13 -13.61
N LYS A 206 4.73 -23.08 -14.94
CA LYS A 206 4.09 -22.03 -15.78
C LYS A 206 2.57 -22.09 -15.76
N GLU A 207 2.00 -23.22 -15.48
CA GLU A 207 0.55 -23.45 -15.41
C GLU A 207 -0.14 -22.66 -14.31
N VAL A 208 0.59 -22.25 -13.25
CA VAL A 208 0.01 -21.42 -12.18
C VAL A 208 0.03 -19.93 -12.52
N VAL A 209 0.72 -19.51 -13.61
CA VAL A 209 0.88 -18.10 -13.97
C VAL A 209 -0.21 -17.67 -14.94
N ASP A 210 -1.19 -16.92 -14.43
CA ASP A 210 -2.33 -16.41 -15.23
C ASP A 210 -2.01 -15.17 -16.04
N GLY A 211 -0.97 -14.41 -15.64
CA GLY A 211 -0.58 -13.21 -16.37
C GLY A 211 0.46 -12.34 -15.66
N THR A 212 0.88 -11.32 -16.37
CA THR A 212 1.91 -10.39 -15.87
C THR A 212 1.35 -9.24 -15.03
N PHE A 213 0.02 -9.09 -15.00
CA PHE A 213 -0.66 -8.00 -14.31
C PHE A 213 -2.11 -8.35 -13.98
N MET A 214 -2.59 -7.90 -12.82
CA MET A 214 -3.99 -7.93 -12.42
C MET A 214 -4.49 -6.47 -12.28
N PRO A 215 -5.48 -6.03 -13.09
CA PRO A 215 -6.06 -4.70 -12.96
C PRO A 215 -6.62 -4.44 -11.56
N ASN A 216 -6.31 -3.26 -11.00
CA ASN A 216 -6.66 -2.93 -9.61
C ASN A 216 -8.18 -2.98 -9.36
N GLU A 217 -8.99 -2.58 -10.33
CA GLU A 217 -10.46 -2.63 -10.24
C GLU A 217 -11.03 -4.05 -10.17
N LYS A 218 -10.24 -5.06 -10.52
CA LYS A 218 -10.64 -6.48 -10.42
C LYS A 218 -10.22 -7.14 -9.11
N LEU A 219 -9.28 -6.54 -8.38
CA LEU A 219 -8.74 -7.09 -7.14
C LEU A 219 -9.82 -7.35 -6.07
N PRO A 220 -10.77 -6.44 -5.80
CA PRO A 220 -11.77 -6.68 -4.74
C PRO A 220 -12.65 -7.89 -5.04
N ALA A 221 -13.08 -8.07 -6.29
CA ALA A 221 -13.87 -9.22 -6.69
C ALA A 221 -13.07 -10.53 -6.63
N LEU A 222 -11.78 -10.48 -6.95
CA LEU A 222 -10.87 -11.62 -6.84
C LEU A 222 -10.68 -12.00 -5.35
N TYR A 223 -10.40 -11.02 -4.49
CA TYR A 223 -10.21 -11.25 -3.05
C TYR A 223 -11.46 -11.80 -2.37
N ARG A 224 -12.66 -11.32 -2.72
CA ARG A 224 -13.91 -11.89 -2.20
C ARG A 224 -14.18 -13.32 -2.66
N SER A 225 -13.55 -13.76 -3.74
CA SER A 225 -13.79 -15.07 -4.36
C SER A 225 -12.78 -16.13 -3.96
N ALA A 226 -11.52 -15.75 -3.79
CA ALA A 226 -10.46 -16.67 -3.51
C ALA A 226 -10.60 -17.36 -2.15
N LYS A 227 -9.96 -18.50 -1.99
CA LYS A 227 -9.88 -19.23 -0.72
C LYS A 227 -8.86 -18.59 0.20
N VAL A 228 -7.68 -18.28 -0.32
CA VAL A 228 -6.54 -17.73 0.42
C VAL A 228 -5.70 -16.86 -0.50
N THR A 229 -5.13 -15.77 0.02
CA THR A 229 -4.01 -15.09 -0.64
C THR A 229 -2.70 -15.41 0.05
N LEU A 230 -1.67 -15.62 -0.76
CA LEU A 230 -0.30 -15.69 -0.29
C LEU A 230 0.30 -14.29 -0.25
N ASN A 231 1.15 -14.03 0.71
CA ASN A 231 1.88 -12.77 0.84
C ASN A 231 3.29 -13.00 1.37
N ASP A 232 4.17 -12.10 1.02
CA ASP A 232 5.48 -11.92 1.63
C ASP A 232 5.88 -10.43 1.55
N HIS A 233 6.83 -10.05 2.37
CA HIS A 233 7.39 -8.72 2.41
C HIS A 233 8.76 -8.64 1.74
N TRP A 234 9.25 -7.44 1.48
CA TRP A 234 10.67 -7.20 1.33
C TRP A 234 11.35 -7.38 2.68
N LYS A 235 12.58 -7.90 2.68
CA LYS A 235 13.31 -8.14 3.91
C LYS A 235 13.46 -6.88 4.76
N ASP A 236 13.77 -5.75 4.15
CA ASP A 236 13.89 -4.46 4.82
C ASP A 236 12.58 -3.97 5.44
N MET A 237 11.43 -4.30 4.85
CA MET A 237 10.12 -4.02 5.43
C MET A 237 9.87 -4.89 6.67
N LEU A 238 10.18 -6.19 6.62
CA LEU A 238 10.08 -7.08 7.79
C LEU A 238 10.99 -6.62 8.92
N ASP A 239 12.25 -6.36 8.62
CA ASP A 239 13.26 -5.92 9.60
C ASP A 239 12.83 -4.61 10.31
N ASN A 240 12.08 -3.74 9.61
CA ASN A 240 11.56 -2.48 10.13
C ASN A 240 10.07 -2.55 10.52
N GLN A 241 9.47 -3.72 10.59
CA GLN A 241 8.10 -3.95 11.03
C GLN A 241 7.03 -3.28 10.14
N ILE A 242 7.31 -3.00 8.87
CA ILE A 242 6.37 -2.35 7.94
C ILE A 242 5.46 -3.40 7.30
N ILE A 243 4.18 -3.33 7.58
CA ILE A 243 3.14 -4.19 7.01
C ILE A 243 2.73 -3.63 5.64
N ASN A 244 2.77 -4.44 4.59
CA ASN A 244 2.33 -4.00 3.26
C ASN A 244 0.80 -3.91 3.17
N ASN A 245 0.29 -3.03 2.29
CA ASN A 245 -1.14 -2.75 2.16
C ASN A 245 -1.98 -3.97 1.71
N ARG A 246 -1.38 -4.96 1.04
CA ARG A 246 -2.09 -6.18 0.61
C ARG A 246 -2.71 -6.94 1.77
N ILE A 247 -2.09 -6.92 2.95
CA ILE A 247 -2.64 -7.53 4.16
C ILE A 247 -3.97 -6.87 4.52
N PHE A 248 -4.01 -5.53 4.53
CA PHE A 248 -5.22 -4.78 4.85
C PHE A 248 -6.30 -4.96 3.76
N ASP A 249 -5.92 -4.94 2.47
CA ASP A 249 -6.83 -5.14 1.34
C ASP A 249 -7.52 -6.52 1.40
N ALA A 250 -6.73 -7.57 1.63
CA ALA A 250 -7.21 -8.94 1.68
C ALA A 250 -8.13 -9.19 2.89
N LEU A 251 -7.69 -8.80 4.08
CA LEU A 251 -8.47 -8.97 5.30
C LEU A 251 -9.73 -8.09 5.32
N ALA A 252 -9.70 -6.90 4.70
CA ALA A 252 -10.90 -6.08 4.52
C ALA A 252 -11.96 -6.76 3.63
N CYS A 253 -11.54 -7.59 2.67
CA CYS A 253 -12.44 -8.44 1.89
C CYS A 253 -12.81 -9.75 2.62
N GLY A 254 -12.35 -9.94 3.84
CA GLY A 254 -12.50 -11.18 4.60
C GLY A 254 -11.75 -12.37 3.99
N LEU A 255 -10.71 -12.14 3.19
CA LEU A 255 -9.90 -13.19 2.59
C LEU A 255 -8.81 -13.63 3.57
N PRO A 256 -8.71 -14.93 3.90
CA PRO A 256 -7.60 -15.48 4.65
C PRO A 256 -6.26 -15.21 3.99
N VAL A 257 -5.23 -14.96 4.80
CA VAL A 257 -3.87 -14.66 4.35
C VAL A 257 -2.88 -15.66 4.93
N ILE A 258 -1.99 -16.21 4.10
CA ILE A 258 -0.77 -16.89 4.53
C ILE A 258 0.40 -15.96 4.23
N SER A 259 1.17 -15.58 5.23
CA SER A 259 2.24 -14.57 5.09
C SER A 259 3.42 -14.88 6.00
N ASP A 260 4.62 -14.48 5.57
CA ASP A 260 5.65 -14.10 6.53
C ASP A 260 5.11 -13.03 7.48
N GLY A 261 5.78 -12.73 8.58
CA GLY A 261 5.25 -11.76 9.52
C GLY A 261 6.31 -11.13 10.39
N CYS A 262 6.02 -9.90 10.83
CA CYS A 262 6.76 -9.19 11.86
C CYS A 262 5.94 -9.13 13.15
N GLU A 263 6.56 -8.74 14.26
CA GLU A 263 5.89 -8.70 15.57
C GLU A 263 4.71 -7.71 15.56
N GLU A 264 4.86 -6.52 14.98
CA GLU A 264 3.78 -5.54 14.88
C GLU A 264 2.56 -6.10 14.11
N MET A 265 2.79 -6.90 13.07
CA MET A 265 1.73 -7.54 12.31
C MET A 265 1.04 -8.65 13.10
N LYS A 266 1.80 -9.45 13.86
CA LYS A 266 1.28 -10.49 14.76
C LYS A 266 0.46 -9.88 15.91
N GLU A 267 0.84 -8.70 16.42
CA GLU A 267 0.06 -7.98 17.42
C GLU A 267 -1.29 -7.47 16.89
N ILE A 268 -1.31 -6.96 15.63
CA ILE A 268 -2.53 -6.43 15.01
C ILE A 268 -3.47 -7.56 14.57
N PHE A 269 -2.92 -8.63 13.99
CA PHE A 269 -3.67 -9.72 13.37
C PHE A 269 -3.26 -11.10 13.92
N PRO A 270 -3.38 -11.35 15.24
CA PRO A 270 -2.82 -12.56 15.86
C PRO A 270 -3.44 -13.86 15.32
N ASP A 271 -4.72 -13.84 14.95
CA ASP A 271 -5.49 -15.03 14.55
C ASP A 271 -5.98 -14.98 13.09
N ALA A 272 -5.90 -13.83 12.42
CA ALA A 272 -6.47 -13.61 11.10
C ALA A 272 -5.50 -13.91 9.96
N VAL A 273 -4.20 -13.91 10.26
CA VAL A 273 -3.11 -14.26 9.35
C VAL A 273 -2.47 -15.57 9.81
N LEU A 274 -2.22 -16.46 8.88
CA LEU A 274 -1.46 -17.67 9.10
C LEU A 274 0.02 -17.37 8.80
N TYR A 275 0.84 -17.39 9.84
CA TYR A 275 2.24 -16.99 9.76
C TYR A 275 3.16 -18.17 9.48
N TYR A 276 4.22 -17.93 8.69
CA TYR A 276 5.31 -18.87 8.45
C TYR A 276 6.66 -18.14 8.45
N ASP A 277 7.67 -18.82 8.94
CA ASP A 277 9.08 -18.43 8.82
C ASP A 277 9.87 -19.52 8.09
N THR A 278 9.34 -20.76 8.04
CA THR A 278 9.95 -21.93 7.38
C THR A 278 8.98 -22.59 6.42
N LYS A 279 9.50 -23.47 5.55
CA LYS A 279 8.66 -24.28 4.66
C LYS A 279 7.71 -25.21 5.44
N GLU A 280 8.18 -25.80 6.53
CA GLU A 280 7.38 -26.69 7.37
C GLU A 280 6.19 -25.96 7.98
N GLU A 281 6.39 -24.71 8.42
CA GLU A 281 5.31 -23.85 8.92
C GLU A 281 4.36 -23.41 7.81
N PHE A 282 4.89 -23.10 6.62
CA PHE A 282 4.07 -22.83 5.44
C PHE A 282 3.17 -24.03 5.08
N ASP A 283 3.74 -25.24 5.04
CA ASP A 283 2.99 -26.47 4.78
C ASP A 283 1.91 -26.69 5.88
N ALA A 284 2.20 -26.38 7.14
CA ALA A 284 1.22 -26.42 8.22
C ALA A 284 0.10 -25.39 8.04
N CYS A 285 0.40 -24.18 7.52
CA CYS A 285 -0.61 -23.19 7.15
C CYS A 285 -1.54 -23.72 6.05
N ILE A 286 -1.00 -24.31 5.00
CA ILE A 286 -1.79 -24.97 3.95
C ILE A 286 -2.70 -26.03 4.54
N GLN A 287 -2.16 -26.94 5.37
CA GLN A 287 -2.95 -28.00 6.02
C GLN A 287 -4.06 -27.44 6.91
N LYS A 288 -3.80 -26.36 7.65
CA LYS A 288 -4.83 -25.69 8.47
C LYS A 288 -5.95 -25.13 7.61
N VAL A 289 -5.62 -24.48 6.48
CA VAL A 289 -6.64 -24.00 5.52
C VAL A 289 -7.46 -25.15 4.94
N GLU A 290 -6.82 -26.27 4.57
CA GLU A 290 -7.54 -27.41 3.98
C GLU A 290 -8.42 -28.15 4.98
N ASN A 291 -8.00 -28.26 6.23
CA ASN A 291 -8.71 -29.03 7.25
C ASN A 291 -9.75 -28.21 8.06
N ASP A 292 -9.58 -26.87 8.17
CA ASP A 292 -10.40 -26.01 9.03
C ASP A 292 -10.70 -24.65 8.38
N TYR A 293 -11.07 -24.68 7.10
CA TYR A 293 -11.29 -23.47 6.31
C TYR A 293 -12.31 -22.49 6.92
N GLU A 294 -13.43 -23.02 7.44
CA GLU A 294 -14.50 -22.19 7.98
C GLU A 294 -14.04 -21.37 9.19
N SER A 295 -13.22 -21.95 10.06
CA SER A 295 -12.61 -21.23 11.18
C SER A 295 -11.62 -20.16 10.71
N VAL A 296 -10.75 -20.51 9.76
CA VAL A 296 -9.78 -19.57 9.17
C VAL A 296 -10.49 -18.42 8.46
N LYS A 297 -11.55 -18.71 7.70
CA LYS A 297 -12.37 -17.73 7.02
C LYS A 297 -13.10 -16.79 7.99
N ALA A 298 -13.67 -17.34 9.05
CA ALA A 298 -14.35 -16.56 10.08
C ALA A 298 -13.42 -15.53 10.72
N LYS A 299 -12.18 -15.93 11.06
CA LYS A 299 -11.16 -15.02 11.63
C LYS A 299 -10.79 -13.88 10.69
N ALA A 300 -10.68 -14.13 9.39
CA ALA A 300 -10.45 -13.10 8.39
C ALA A 300 -11.65 -12.15 8.27
N MET A 301 -12.87 -12.69 8.25
CA MET A 301 -14.10 -11.89 8.16
C MET A 301 -14.32 -10.96 9.36
N GLU A 302 -13.89 -11.33 10.56
CA GLU A 302 -13.99 -10.52 11.77
C GLU A 302 -13.14 -9.22 11.67
N GLN A 303 -12.18 -9.12 10.73
CA GLN A 303 -11.22 -7.99 10.70
C GLN A 303 -11.79 -6.71 10.06
N TYR A 304 -12.84 -6.82 9.25
CA TYR A 304 -13.33 -5.68 8.45
C TYR A 304 -13.63 -4.42 9.28
N GLU A 305 -14.40 -4.56 10.36
CA GLU A 305 -14.79 -3.40 11.17
C GLU A 305 -13.59 -2.73 11.87
N MET A 306 -12.64 -3.54 12.34
CA MET A 306 -11.41 -3.01 12.93
C MET A 306 -10.56 -2.31 11.87
N ILE A 307 -10.38 -2.90 10.68
CA ILE A 307 -9.64 -2.29 9.57
C ILE A 307 -10.31 -1.00 9.12
N LYS A 308 -11.64 -1.00 8.98
CA LYS A 308 -12.42 0.19 8.59
C LYS A 308 -12.21 1.34 9.57
N LYS A 309 -12.19 1.04 10.86
CA LYS A 309 -12.04 2.05 11.92
C LYS A 309 -10.60 2.55 12.04
N GLU A 310 -9.59 1.66 12.00
CA GLU A 310 -8.22 1.99 12.41
C GLU A 310 -7.23 2.03 11.22
N TYR A 311 -7.53 1.36 10.09
CA TYR A 311 -6.61 1.18 8.97
C TYR A 311 -7.26 1.48 7.61
N SER A 312 -8.22 2.43 7.57
CA SER A 312 -8.77 2.95 6.32
C SER A 312 -8.05 4.21 5.85
N PHE A 313 -8.15 4.53 4.56
CA PHE A 313 -7.68 5.83 4.05
C PHE A 313 -8.42 7.00 4.68
N GLU A 314 -9.69 6.84 5.06
CA GLU A 314 -10.42 7.87 5.80
C GLU A 314 -9.69 8.20 7.10
N ARG A 315 -9.36 7.18 7.90
CA ARG A 315 -8.61 7.35 9.15
C ARG A 315 -7.21 7.91 8.93
N ARG A 316 -6.50 7.44 7.89
CA ARG A 316 -5.14 7.97 7.56
C ARG A 316 -5.18 9.44 7.18
N VAL A 317 -6.21 9.87 6.44
CA VAL A 317 -6.37 11.30 6.09
C VAL A 317 -6.68 12.14 7.33
N GLU A 318 -7.51 11.68 8.26
CA GLU A 318 -7.72 12.38 9.54
C GLU A 318 -6.40 12.58 10.29
N GLU A 319 -5.59 11.53 10.44
CA GLU A 319 -4.29 11.60 11.09
C GLU A 319 -3.31 12.53 10.35
N LEU A 320 -3.30 12.49 9.03
CA LEU A 320 -2.47 13.41 8.22
C LEU A 320 -2.89 14.87 8.40
N LEU A 321 -4.17 15.16 8.54
CA LEU A 321 -4.67 16.52 8.83
C LEU A 321 -4.28 16.97 10.24
N GLU A 322 -4.37 16.10 11.24
CA GLU A 322 -3.88 16.37 12.60
C GLU A 322 -2.38 16.67 12.62
N ILE A 323 -1.58 15.88 11.88
CA ILE A 323 -0.15 16.08 11.70
C ILE A 323 0.12 17.43 11.03
N ALA A 324 -0.59 17.73 9.93
CA ALA A 324 -0.41 18.98 9.22
C ALA A 324 -0.77 20.20 10.08
N GLU A 325 -1.81 20.13 10.88
CA GLU A 325 -2.19 21.23 11.79
C GLU A 325 -1.18 21.38 12.92
N LYS A 326 -0.65 20.28 13.46
CA LYS A 326 0.34 20.30 14.55
C LYS A 326 1.68 20.90 14.13
N TYR A 327 2.12 20.65 12.89
CA TYR A 327 3.44 21.02 12.39
C TYR A 327 3.41 22.11 11.31
N LYS A 328 2.26 22.78 11.12
CA LYS A 328 2.15 23.91 10.17
C LYS A 328 3.19 25.00 10.49
N LYS A 329 3.65 25.65 9.42
CA LYS A 329 4.60 26.77 9.50
C LYS A 329 3.90 28.11 9.67
#